data_d71b5331a7b01514e588e8923f9980e1
#
_entry.id   d71b5331a7b01514e588e8923f9980e1
#
_cell.length_a   1.000
_cell.length_b   1.000
_cell.length_c   1.000
_cell.angle_alpha   90.00
_cell.angle_beta   90.00
_cell.angle_gamma   90.00
#
_symmetry.space_group_name_H-M   'P 1'
#
loop_
_entity.id
_entity.type
_entity.pdbx_description
1 polymer ?
#
loop_
_entity_poly.entity_id
_entity_poly.type
_entity_poly.pdbx_seq_one_letter_code
_entity_poly.pdbx_strand_id
1 'polypeptide(L)'
;MFEIKYSDLAGRIGILHSNHGKIETPAYVPVIHPVKQAIPTKKIREMGFDLVITNAYITMKRYGEDAIKRGIHDVIGFDGAIMTDSGGYQVLEYGDVDIAPPDMADFERKIMTDFAIPLDKPTGYGLSKKIAKSYVNQTLKDSKKTLESRKDNGQIWLGPIQGGEHQELVKSSTKHLVNYGFPMLALGSPVEFMESYEYKLLASMIITAKKQIPNNIPLHLFGAGHPLTIPLAVALGCDTFDSASYILYAKHDRYIEEDKTTHLADIKYFSCLCEVCTKFKPKEILSLKSEDKINKIALHNLFAIKSEVDKVKESIMQGRLWEHVMMKMRAHPKLFEAIDVFIKNSDFFLSTTPKFKKRAIFLFSKEDQYRPEILAYQNIVKKFKTRKKSIVITKNTSTKPAYLSSEYMSMKKKFKENESVQFCYYNPFLGIIPLELSDIYPASHYEMPRSNFMPEDFPVFTQVWDAFFSKNNFDVLYISKKDPFIKYFVKMLPKNIKRKFLEK
;
A
#
# COMPACT_ATOMS: atom_id res chain seq x y z
N MET A 1 -19.36 9.42 6.63
CA MET A 1 -18.78 8.20 7.13
C MET A 1 -17.29 8.12 6.88
N PHE A 2 -16.79 8.24 5.63
CA PHE A 2 -15.34 8.25 5.35
C PHE A 2 -14.95 9.48 4.52
N GLU A 3 -14.07 10.31 5.08
CA GLU A 3 -13.61 11.56 4.48
C GLU A 3 -12.12 11.47 4.15
N ILE A 4 -11.74 11.61 2.87
CA ILE A 4 -10.34 11.52 2.43
C ILE A 4 -9.70 12.90 2.51
N LYS A 5 -8.53 13.00 3.17
CA LYS A 5 -7.74 14.25 3.34
C LYS A 5 -6.52 14.29 2.41
N TYR A 6 -5.79 13.18 2.31
CA TYR A 6 -4.58 13.05 1.50
C TYR A 6 -4.56 11.70 0.79
N SER A 7 -3.85 11.63 -0.33
CA SER A 7 -3.63 10.37 -1.05
C SER A 7 -2.26 10.35 -1.73
N ASP A 8 -1.68 9.17 -1.82
CA ASP A 8 -0.50 8.85 -2.63
C ASP A 8 -0.54 7.37 -3.03
N LEU A 9 -0.27 7.05 -4.30
CA LEU A 9 -0.61 5.75 -4.88
C LEU A 9 -2.10 5.43 -4.65
N ALA A 10 -2.44 4.28 -4.08
CA ALA A 10 -3.81 4.02 -3.64
C ALA A 10 -3.98 4.21 -2.11
N GLY A 11 -2.92 4.57 -1.40
CA GLY A 11 -2.94 4.88 0.03
C GLY A 11 -3.63 6.22 0.32
N ARG A 12 -4.38 6.27 1.43
CA ARG A 12 -5.20 7.44 1.78
C ARG A 12 -5.10 7.74 3.26
N ILE A 13 -4.94 9.03 3.60
CA ILE A 13 -5.25 9.52 4.94
C ILE A 13 -6.69 10.02 4.90
N GLY A 14 -7.52 9.44 5.72
CA GLY A 14 -8.93 9.80 5.83
C GLY A 14 -9.42 9.72 7.28
N ILE A 15 -10.64 10.19 7.48
CA ILE A 15 -11.33 10.11 8.78
C ILE A 15 -12.52 9.17 8.62
N LEU A 16 -12.52 8.10 9.39
CA LEU A 16 -13.62 7.17 9.54
C LEU A 16 -14.40 7.53 10.80
N HIS A 17 -15.69 7.81 10.67
CA HIS A 17 -16.55 8.20 11.78
C HIS A 17 -17.32 6.99 12.31
N SER A 18 -17.29 6.79 13.63
CA SER A 18 -18.07 5.79 14.37
C SER A 18 -18.87 6.47 15.48
N ASN A 19 -19.70 5.69 16.20
CA ASN A 19 -20.45 6.19 17.34
C ASN A 19 -19.51 6.59 18.52
N HIS A 20 -18.35 5.94 18.64
CA HIS A 20 -17.39 6.17 19.73
C HIS A 20 -16.12 6.90 19.27
N GLY A 21 -16.22 7.73 18.23
CA GLY A 21 -15.14 8.62 17.84
C GLY A 21 -14.75 8.59 16.38
N LYS A 22 -13.64 9.25 16.11
CA LYS A 22 -13.05 9.40 14.76
C LYS A 22 -11.77 8.58 14.69
N ILE A 23 -11.62 7.81 13.65
CA ILE A 23 -10.42 7.02 13.38
C ILE A 23 -9.71 7.61 12.16
N GLU A 24 -8.48 8.07 12.35
CA GLU A 24 -7.65 8.51 11.23
C GLU A 24 -6.96 7.31 10.58
N THR A 25 -7.24 7.10 9.29
CA THR A 25 -6.60 6.06 8.48
C THR A 25 -5.30 6.56 7.81
N PRO A 26 -4.37 5.66 7.44
CA PRO A 26 -4.34 4.23 7.71
C PRO A 26 -4.29 3.94 9.20
N ALA A 27 -5.01 2.91 9.66
CA ALA A 27 -5.04 2.57 11.07
C ALA A 27 -4.79 1.07 11.32
N TYR A 28 -3.85 0.79 12.22
CA TYR A 28 -3.71 -0.54 12.79
C TYR A 28 -4.72 -0.72 13.92
N VAL A 29 -5.36 -1.88 13.93
CA VAL A 29 -6.43 -2.24 14.86
C VAL A 29 -5.92 -3.38 15.75
N PRO A 30 -5.43 -3.11 16.97
CA PRO A 30 -4.95 -4.14 17.88
C PRO A 30 -6.05 -5.14 18.22
N VAL A 31 -5.73 -6.44 18.14
CA VAL A 31 -6.65 -7.50 18.58
C VAL A 31 -6.65 -7.58 20.10
N ILE A 32 -7.82 -7.40 20.71
CA ILE A 32 -8.03 -7.48 22.14
C ILE A 32 -8.72 -8.80 22.46
N HIS A 33 -8.11 -9.62 23.32
CA HIS A 33 -8.74 -10.85 23.79
C HIS A 33 -9.73 -10.52 24.91
N PRO A 34 -11.01 -10.88 24.78
CA PRO A 34 -12.05 -10.42 25.71
C PRO A 34 -11.89 -10.94 27.15
N VAL A 35 -11.05 -11.96 27.36
CA VAL A 35 -10.84 -12.60 28.69
C VAL A 35 -9.40 -12.47 29.18
N LYS A 36 -8.42 -12.57 28.28
CA LYS A 36 -6.98 -12.65 28.61
C LYS A 36 -6.20 -11.56 27.90
N GLN A 37 -6.33 -10.32 28.37
CA GLN A 37 -5.63 -9.18 27.77
C GLN A 37 -4.33 -8.88 28.51
N ALA A 38 -3.18 -8.97 27.79
CA ALA A 38 -1.85 -8.76 28.37
C ALA A 38 -1.54 -7.28 28.59
N ILE A 39 -1.87 -6.43 27.62
CA ILE A 39 -1.65 -4.98 27.71
C ILE A 39 -3.00 -4.33 28.08
N PRO A 40 -3.08 -3.54 29.17
CA PRO A 40 -4.31 -2.86 29.54
C PRO A 40 -4.87 -2.03 28.37
N THR A 41 -6.17 -2.09 28.12
CA THR A 41 -6.83 -1.36 27.04
C THR A 41 -6.64 0.16 27.15
N LYS A 42 -6.64 0.68 28.38
CA LYS A 42 -6.27 2.08 28.65
C LYS A 42 -4.88 2.43 28.12
N LYS A 43 -3.87 1.54 28.29
CA LYS A 43 -2.52 1.76 27.75
C LYS A 43 -2.53 1.75 26.21
N ILE A 44 -3.30 0.87 25.60
CA ILE A 44 -3.48 0.84 24.14
C ILE A 44 -4.09 2.15 23.65
N ARG A 45 -5.09 2.68 24.34
CA ARG A 45 -5.69 3.98 24.04
C ARG A 45 -4.70 5.14 24.17
N GLU A 46 -3.92 5.16 25.25
CA GLU A 46 -2.84 6.16 25.48
C GLU A 46 -1.75 6.13 24.40
N MET A 47 -1.51 4.98 23.76
CA MET A 47 -0.59 4.85 22.63
C MET A 47 -1.16 5.45 21.33
N GLY A 48 -2.43 5.90 21.32
CA GLY A 48 -3.08 6.53 20.16
C GLY A 48 -3.76 5.53 19.22
N PHE A 49 -4.18 4.37 19.72
CA PHE A 49 -5.06 3.47 18.98
C PHE A 49 -6.51 3.86 19.27
N ASP A 50 -7.21 4.38 18.26
CA ASP A 50 -8.60 4.86 18.38
C ASP A 50 -9.63 3.76 18.07
N LEU A 51 -9.19 2.64 17.50
CA LEU A 51 -9.98 1.48 17.14
C LEU A 51 -9.25 0.21 17.57
N VAL A 52 -9.98 -0.70 18.17
CA VAL A 52 -9.51 -2.06 18.50
C VAL A 52 -10.47 -3.09 17.92
N ILE A 53 -10.03 -4.34 17.78
CA ILE A 53 -10.88 -5.44 17.35
C ILE A 53 -10.90 -6.54 18.42
N THR A 54 -12.08 -7.11 18.66
CA THR A 54 -12.25 -8.27 19.53
C THR A 54 -13.11 -9.33 18.86
N ASN A 55 -13.17 -10.51 19.45
CA ASN A 55 -13.91 -11.64 18.88
C ASN A 55 -15.31 -11.75 19.50
N ALA A 56 -16.35 -11.61 18.67
CA ALA A 56 -17.75 -11.68 19.11
C ALA A 56 -18.13 -13.09 19.60
N TYR A 57 -17.64 -14.14 18.93
CA TYR A 57 -17.94 -15.53 19.31
C TYR A 57 -17.37 -15.87 20.69
N ILE A 58 -16.11 -15.52 20.96
CA ILE A 58 -15.50 -15.73 22.28
C ILE A 58 -16.22 -14.90 23.34
N THR A 59 -16.58 -13.66 23.03
CA THR A 59 -17.34 -12.78 23.93
C THR A 59 -18.71 -13.39 24.27
N MET A 60 -19.41 -13.88 23.26
CA MET A 60 -20.71 -14.52 23.43
C MET A 60 -20.63 -15.79 24.30
N LYS A 61 -19.68 -16.68 24.01
CA LYS A 61 -19.48 -17.91 24.78
C LYS A 61 -19.09 -17.65 26.24
N ARG A 62 -18.34 -16.56 26.50
CA ARG A 62 -17.87 -16.24 27.86
C ARG A 62 -18.86 -15.44 28.69
N TYR A 63 -19.52 -14.46 28.08
CA TYR A 63 -20.33 -13.47 28.79
C TYR A 63 -21.84 -13.57 28.46
N GLY A 64 -22.22 -14.05 27.27
CA GLY A 64 -23.60 -14.23 26.84
C GLY A 64 -24.47 -13.01 27.08
N GLU A 65 -25.55 -13.19 27.88
CA GLU A 65 -26.47 -12.13 28.24
C GLU A 65 -25.84 -10.99 29.05
N ASP A 66 -24.78 -11.26 29.81
CA ASP A 66 -24.05 -10.21 30.55
C ASP A 66 -23.40 -9.21 29.60
N ALA A 67 -22.81 -9.70 28.47
CA ALA A 67 -22.27 -8.81 27.45
C ALA A 67 -23.35 -7.96 26.77
N ILE A 68 -24.56 -8.51 26.59
CA ILE A 68 -25.68 -7.76 26.01
C ILE A 68 -26.13 -6.64 26.97
N LYS A 69 -26.19 -6.91 28.27
CA LYS A 69 -26.59 -5.93 29.29
C LYS A 69 -25.58 -4.81 29.47
N ARG A 70 -24.32 -5.14 29.44
CA ARG A 70 -23.21 -4.20 29.67
C ARG A 70 -22.76 -3.43 28.39
N GLY A 71 -22.91 -4.05 27.24
CA GLY A 71 -22.30 -3.57 25.99
C GLY A 71 -20.84 -3.92 25.88
N ILE A 72 -20.35 -3.98 24.63
CA ILE A 72 -18.97 -4.44 24.34
C ILE A 72 -17.91 -3.50 24.93
N HIS A 73 -18.17 -2.19 24.97
CA HIS A 73 -17.23 -1.19 25.50
C HIS A 73 -16.93 -1.40 26.96
N ASP A 74 -17.95 -1.70 27.77
CA ASP A 74 -17.78 -2.01 29.20
C ASP A 74 -17.12 -3.39 29.40
N VAL A 75 -17.47 -4.39 28.59
CA VAL A 75 -16.86 -5.73 28.65
C VAL A 75 -15.37 -5.68 28.36
N ILE A 76 -14.96 -4.92 27.36
CA ILE A 76 -13.55 -4.77 26.93
C ILE A 76 -12.82 -3.70 27.76
N GLY A 77 -13.54 -2.73 28.32
CA GLY A 77 -12.99 -1.58 29.04
C GLY A 77 -12.21 -0.66 28.09
N PHE A 78 -12.78 -0.33 26.93
CA PHE A 78 -12.16 0.54 25.93
C PHE A 78 -13.12 1.67 25.54
N ASP A 79 -12.67 2.91 25.64
CA ASP A 79 -13.45 4.13 25.40
C ASP A 79 -13.41 4.64 23.94
N GLY A 80 -12.62 4.03 23.09
CA GLY A 80 -12.60 4.27 21.63
C GLY A 80 -13.52 3.33 20.88
N ALA A 81 -13.46 3.34 19.56
CA ALA A 81 -14.27 2.47 18.71
C ALA A 81 -13.87 0.99 18.83
N ILE A 82 -14.85 0.10 18.76
CA ILE A 82 -14.64 -1.35 18.82
C ILE A 82 -15.19 -2.00 17.55
N MET A 83 -14.35 -2.81 16.91
CA MET A 83 -14.74 -3.73 15.86
C MET A 83 -14.91 -5.14 16.44
N THR A 84 -15.89 -5.90 15.96
CA THR A 84 -16.02 -7.32 16.31
C THR A 84 -15.81 -8.18 15.09
N ASP A 85 -14.95 -9.20 15.24
CA ASP A 85 -14.86 -10.33 14.31
C ASP A 85 -15.87 -11.38 14.77
N SER A 86 -16.69 -11.86 13.84
CA SER A 86 -17.78 -12.82 14.11
C SER A 86 -17.31 -14.23 14.45
N GLY A 87 -16.01 -14.52 14.27
CA GLY A 87 -15.44 -15.85 14.58
C GLY A 87 -15.22 -16.73 13.35
N GLY A 88 -15.21 -16.17 12.15
CA GLY A 88 -14.90 -16.92 10.92
C GLY A 88 -13.56 -17.63 10.97
N TYR A 89 -12.52 -17.02 11.56
CA TYR A 89 -11.22 -17.65 11.75
C TYR A 89 -11.26 -18.86 12.69
N GLN A 90 -12.11 -18.85 13.72
CA GLN A 90 -12.32 -19.99 14.63
C GLN A 90 -12.92 -21.20 13.91
N VAL A 91 -13.66 -20.98 12.83
CA VAL A 91 -14.13 -22.09 11.96
C VAL A 91 -12.94 -22.82 11.33
N LEU A 92 -11.91 -22.10 10.90
CA LEU A 92 -10.68 -22.71 10.35
C LEU A 92 -9.89 -23.47 11.44
N GLU A 93 -9.82 -22.93 12.66
CA GLU A 93 -8.99 -23.48 13.75
C GLU A 93 -9.68 -24.67 14.43
N TYR A 94 -11.00 -24.66 14.62
CA TYR A 94 -11.73 -25.65 15.41
C TYR A 94 -12.75 -26.48 14.61
N GLY A 95 -12.87 -26.24 13.28
CA GLY A 95 -13.71 -27.00 12.37
C GLY A 95 -15.07 -26.36 12.09
N ASP A 96 -15.91 -26.09 13.08
CA ASP A 96 -17.18 -25.40 12.88
C ASP A 96 -17.53 -24.52 14.09
N VAL A 97 -18.30 -23.45 13.87
CA VAL A 97 -18.80 -22.58 14.93
C VAL A 97 -20.26 -22.95 15.14
N ASP A 98 -20.59 -23.35 16.35
CA ASP A 98 -21.93 -23.76 16.73
C ASP A 98 -22.87 -22.53 16.95
N ILE A 99 -22.97 -21.73 15.85
CA ILE A 99 -23.88 -20.57 15.80
C ILE A 99 -24.29 -20.27 14.37
N ALA A 100 -25.58 -19.96 14.18
CA ALA A 100 -26.08 -19.53 12.89
C ALA A 100 -25.70 -18.07 12.60
N PRO A 101 -25.37 -17.69 11.33
CA PRO A 101 -25.01 -16.33 10.96
C PRO A 101 -26.01 -15.24 11.42
N PRO A 102 -27.34 -15.43 11.38
CA PRO A 102 -28.29 -14.44 11.90
C PRO A 102 -28.18 -14.23 13.42
N ASP A 103 -27.89 -15.28 14.18
CA ASP A 103 -27.80 -15.20 15.65
C ASP A 103 -26.51 -14.45 16.05
N MET A 104 -25.41 -14.69 15.34
CA MET A 104 -24.17 -13.93 15.53
C MET A 104 -24.40 -12.45 15.22
N ALA A 105 -25.03 -12.14 14.09
CA ALA A 105 -25.33 -10.75 13.73
C ALA A 105 -26.27 -10.07 14.74
N ASP A 106 -27.23 -10.81 15.29
CA ASP A 106 -28.12 -10.32 16.37
C ASP A 106 -27.33 -10.04 17.65
N PHE A 107 -26.40 -10.91 18.00
CA PHE A 107 -25.52 -10.72 19.16
C PHE A 107 -24.64 -9.49 18.98
N GLU A 108 -23.92 -9.34 17.84
CA GLU A 108 -23.07 -8.18 17.54
C GLU A 108 -23.88 -6.86 17.61
N ARG A 109 -25.12 -6.89 17.15
CA ARG A 109 -26.01 -5.74 17.24
C ARG A 109 -26.38 -5.41 18.69
N LYS A 110 -26.71 -6.43 19.49
CA LYS A 110 -27.13 -6.25 20.89
C LYS A 110 -25.99 -5.78 21.80
N ILE A 111 -24.78 -6.21 21.57
CA ILE A 111 -23.61 -5.74 22.33
C ILE A 111 -23.12 -4.35 21.90
N MET A 112 -23.77 -3.73 20.92
CA MET A 112 -23.52 -2.35 20.45
C MET A 112 -22.08 -2.09 19.99
N THR A 113 -21.49 -3.00 19.22
CA THR A 113 -20.21 -2.77 18.60
C THR A 113 -20.30 -1.66 17.54
N ASP A 114 -19.22 -0.89 17.31
CA ASP A 114 -19.19 0.15 16.26
C ASP A 114 -19.08 -0.44 14.87
N PHE A 115 -18.24 -1.45 14.72
CA PHE A 115 -17.98 -2.14 13.46
C PHE A 115 -18.25 -3.63 13.63
N ALA A 116 -19.11 -4.17 12.78
CA ALA A 116 -19.48 -5.59 12.82
C ALA A 116 -19.20 -6.27 11.49
N ILE A 117 -18.89 -7.54 11.53
CA ILE A 117 -18.57 -8.33 10.35
C ILE A 117 -19.51 -9.55 10.31
N PRO A 118 -20.32 -9.72 9.24
CA PRO A 118 -21.13 -10.92 9.08
C PRO A 118 -20.29 -12.19 9.17
N LEU A 119 -20.81 -13.23 9.81
CA LEU A 119 -20.11 -14.51 9.87
C LEU A 119 -19.86 -15.01 8.46
N ASP A 120 -18.59 -15.21 8.13
CA ASP A 120 -18.12 -15.60 6.81
C ASP A 120 -17.51 -17.01 6.84
N LYS A 121 -17.29 -17.56 5.64
CA LYS A 121 -16.60 -18.82 5.46
C LYS A 121 -15.24 -18.57 4.80
N PRO A 122 -14.16 -18.58 5.56
CA PRO A 122 -12.84 -18.25 5.03
C PRO A 122 -12.40 -19.21 3.93
N THR A 123 -11.84 -18.65 2.84
CA THR A 123 -11.36 -19.44 1.71
C THR A 123 -9.92 -19.91 1.84
N GLY A 124 -9.13 -19.29 2.73
CA GLY A 124 -7.74 -19.70 2.98
C GLY A 124 -6.84 -19.70 1.74
N TYR A 125 -5.73 -20.44 1.83
CA TYR A 125 -4.77 -20.67 0.77
C TYR A 125 -4.74 -22.16 0.40
N GLY A 126 -4.63 -22.48 -0.90
CA GLY A 126 -4.55 -23.87 -1.40
C GLY A 126 -5.90 -24.59 -1.57
N LEU A 127 -7.04 -23.93 -1.35
CA LEU A 127 -8.34 -24.52 -1.64
C LEU A 127 -8.58 -24.65 -3.14
N SER A 128 -9.18 -25.78 -3.57
CA SER A 128 -9.62 -25.89 -4.95
C SER A 128 -10.63 -24.81 -5.30
N LYS A 129 -10.58 -24.31 -6.54
CA LYS A 129 -11.50 -23.26 -7.02
C LYS A 129 -12.99 -23.61 -6.79
N LYS A 130 -13.36 -24.90 -6.91
CA LYS A 130 -14.73 -25.38 -6.70
C LYS A 130 -15.17 -25.18 -5.25
N ILE A 131 -14.31 -25.54 -4.29
CA ILE A 131 -14.57 -25.37 -2.85
C ILE A 131 -14.60 -23.88 -2.49
N ALA A 132 -13.58 -23.12 -2.90
CA ALA A 132 -13.52 -21.69 -2.67
C ALA A 132 -14.76 -20.95 -3.21
N LYS A 133 -15.25 -21.32 -4.41
CA LYS A 133 -16.48 -20.77 -4.98
C LYS A 133 -17.71 -21.08 -4.12
N SER A 134 -17.80 -22.28 -3.56
CA SER A 134 -18.90 -22.64 -2.62
C SER A 134 -18.88 -21.77 -1.38
N TYR A 135 -17.69 -21.56 -0.79
CA TYR A 135 -17.51 -20.72 0.41
C TYR A 135 -17.84 -19.25 0.14
N VAL A 136 -17.38 -18.71 -1.00
CA VAL A 136 -17.73 -17.35 -1.45
C VAL A 136 -19.24 -17.21 -1.59
N ASN A 137 -19.92 -18.15 -2.24
CA ASN A 137 -21.38 -18.09 -2.42
C ASN A 137 -22.13 -18.15 -1.08
N GLN A 138 -21.67 -18.97 -0.12
CA GLN A 138 -22.25 -19.04 1.20
C GLN A 138 -22.06 -17.71 1.96
N THR A 139 -20.83 -17.19 1.98
CA THR A 139 -20.50 -15.89 2.59
C THR A 139 -21.36 -14.76 2.02
N LEU A 140 -21.51 -14.68 0.70
CA LEU A 140 -22.34 -13.66 0.04
C LEU A 140 -23.81 -13.77 0.43
N LYS A 141 -24.35 -15.00 0.50
CA LYS A 141 -25.75 -15.26 0.90
C LYS A 141 -26.00 -14.79 2.33
N ASP A 142 -25.10 -15.13 3.26
CA ASP A 142 -25.25 -14.81 4.67
C ASP A 142 -25.00 -13.32 4.94
N SER A 143 -24.01 -12.72 4.27
CA SER A 143 -23.74 -11.27 4.32
C SER A 143 -24.96 -10.46 3.84
N LYS A 144 -25.62 -10.89 2.75
CA LYS A 144 -26.81 -10.21 2.25
C LYS A 144 -27.95 -10.26 3.28
N LYS A 145 -28.22 -11.41 3.87
CA LYS A 145 -29.26 -11.59 4.92
C LYS A 145 -28.95 -10.72 6.14
N THR A 146 -27.70 -10.71 6.60
CA THR A 146 -27.26 -9.87 7.73
C THR A 146 -27.51 -8.40 7.44
N LEU A 147 -27.17 -7.93 6.24
CA LEU A 147 -27.36 -6.53 5.85
C LEU A 147 -28.85 -6.14 5.75
N GLU A 148 -29.69 -7.04 5.22
CA GLU A 148 -31.15 -6.83 5.12
C GLU A 148 -31.82 -6.79 6.49
N SER A 149 -31.31 -7.52 7.48
CA SER A 149 -31.83 -7.55 8.86
C SER A 149 -31.28 -6.43 9.76
N ARG A 150 -30.36 -5.61 9.28
CA ARG A 150 -29.76 -4.53 10.07
C ARG A 150 -30.81 -3.51 10.52
N LYS A 151 -30.61 -2.98 11.72
CA LYS A 151 -31.33 -1.79 12.22
C LYS A 151 -30.40 -0.57 12.03
N ASP A 152 -30.99 0.56 11.76
CA ASP A 152 -30.24 1.82 11.70
C ASP A 152 -29.96 2.32 13.12
N ASN A 153 -28.85 1.88 13.69
CA ASN A 153 -28.37 2.23 15.04
C ASN A 153 -26.95 2.86 15.00
N GLY A 154 -26.51 3.29 13.82
CA GLY A 154 -25.17 3.86 13.60
C GLY A 154 -24.02 2.82 13.51
N GLN A 155 -24.31 1.53 13.65
CA GLN A 155 -23.35 0.45 13.52
C GLN A 155 -22.90 0.28 12.05
N ILE A 156 -21.62 0.13 11.84
CA ILE A 156 -21.01 -0.02 10.50
C ILE A 156 -20.77 -1.51 10.24
N TRP A 157 -21.42 -2.04 9.22
CA TRP A 157 -21.23 -3.42 8.79
C TRP A 157 -20.18 -3.51 7.69
N LEU A 158 -19.19 -4.41 7.86
CA LEU A 158 -18.14 -4.67 6.87
C LEU A 158 -18.51 -5.89 6.04
N GLY A 159 -18.55 -5.74 4.72
CA GLY A 159 -18.76 -6.87 3.82
C GLY A 159 -17.49 -7.72 3.69
N PRO A 160 -17.50 -9.02 4.10
CA PRO A 160 -16.32 -9.88 4.05
C PRO A 160 -16.06 -10.38 2.63
N ILE A 161 -14.97 -9.92 2.02
CA ILE A 161 -14.51 -10.38 0.70
C ILE A 161 -13.77 -11.69 0.87
N GLN A 162 -14.22 -12.73 0.17
CA GLN A 162 -13.58 -14.03 0.13
C GLN A 162 -13.20 -14.40 -1.30
N GLY A 163 -12.28 -15.36 -1.49
CA GLY A 163 -11.82 -15.81 -2.79
C GLY A 163 -10.42 -16.41 -2.79
N GLY A 164 -9.64 -16.19 -1.73
CA GLY A 164 -8.28 -16.71 -1.56
C GLY A 164 -7.38 -16.33 -2.75
N GLU A 165 -6.66 -17.29 -3.29
CA GLU A 165 -5.78 -17.11 -4.46
C GLU A 165 -6.50 -16.93 -5.80
N HIS A 166 -7.81 -17.19 -5.84
CA HIS A 166 -8.62 -17.14 -7.06
C HIS A 166 -9.11 -15.72 -7.33
N GLN A 167 -8.34 -14.95 -8.10
CA GLN A 167 -8.58 -13.52 -8.37
C GLN A 167 -9.98 -13.21 -8.94
N GLU A 168 -10.56 -14.09 -9.77
CA GLU A 168 -11.90 -13.93 -10.29
C GLU A 168 -12.99 -14.09 -9.21
N LEU A 169 -12.74 -14.92 -8.18
CA LEU A 169 -13.65 -15.04 -7.03
C LEU A 169 -13.55 -13.80 -6.14
N VAL A 170 -12.35 -13.31 -5.85
CA VAL A 170 -12.13 -12.04 -5.13
C VAL A 170 -12.85 -10.90 -5.85
N LYS A 171 -12.66 -10.77 -7.17
CA LYS A 171 -13.34 -9.76 -8.00
C LYS A 171 -14.86 -9.87 -7.93
N SER A 172 -15.40 -11.08 -8.06
CA SER A 172 -16.84 -11.34 -8.02
C SER A 172 -17.41 -11.06 -6.64
N SER A 173 -16.77 -11.56 -5.58
CA SER A 173 -17.15 -11.33 -4.19
C SER A 173 -17.25 -9.83 -3.88
N THR A 174 -16.19 -9.09 -4.21
CA THR A 174 -16.14 -7.64 -4.01
C THR A 174 -17.28 -6.91 -4.71
N LYS A 175 -17.53 -7.21 -5.99
CA LYS A 175 -18.63 -6.58 -6.75
C LYS A 175 -20.00 -6.81 -6.11
N HIS A 176 -20.29 -8.03 -5.66
CA HIS A 176 -21.54 -8.33 -5.00
C HIS A 176 -21.71 -7.55 -3.70
N LEU A 177 -20.66 -7.51 -2.85
CA LEU A 177 -20.71 -6.78 -1.59
C LEU A 177 -20.86 -5.27 -1.79
N VAL A 178 -20.19 -4.67 -2.78
CA VAL A 178 -20.41 -3.27 -3.17
C VAL A 178 -21.86 -3.05 -3.60
N ASN A 179 -22.41 -3.93 -4.44
CA ASN A 179 -23.79 -3.83 -4.91
C ASN A 179 -24.83 -4.05 -3.81
N TYR A 180 -24.52 -4.81 -2.76
CA TYR A 180 -25.39 -4.96 -1.58
C TYR A 180 -25.43 -3.68 -0.74
N GLY A 181 -24.48 -2.76 -0.93
CA GLY A 181 -24.42 -1.47 -0.24
C GLY A 181 -23.71 -1.53 1.11
N PHE A 182 -22.73 -2.42 1.27
CA PHE A 182 -21.87 -2.38 2.45
C PHE A 182 -21.08 -1.07 2.49
N PRO A 183 -21.12 -0.35 3.62
CA PRO A 183 -20.44 0.94 3.75
C PRO A 183 -18.93 0.81 3.93
N MET A 184 -18.42 -0.37 4.28
CA MET A 184 -17.01 -0.73 4.41
C MET A 184 -16.83 -2.19 3.98
N LEU A 185 -15.67 -2.56 3.47
CA LEU A 185 -15.37 -3.93 3.09
C LEU A 185 -14.14 -4.45 3.83
N ALA A 186 -14.09 -5.76 4.05
CA ALA A 186 -12.98 -6.44 4.72
C ALA A 186 -12.45 -7.58 3.85
N LEU A 187 -11.14 -7.60 3.57
CA LEU A 187 -10.51 -8.65 2.79
C LEU A 187 -10.10 -9.79 3.70
N GLY A 188 -10.76 -10.93 3.55
CA GLY A 188 -10.57 -12.13 4.35
C GLY A 188 -9.46 -13.04 3.84
N SER A 189 -8.98 -13.91 4.72
CA SER A 189 -8.01 -14.98 4.42
C SER A 189 -6.61 -14.54 3.94
N PRO A 190 -6.03 -13.38 4.33
CA PRO A 190 -4.69 -13.00 3.89
C PRO A 190 -3.56 -13.58 4.73
N VAL A 191 -3.85 -14.12 5.93
CA VAL A 191 -2.84 -14.53 6.91
C VAL A 191 -1.95 -15.63 6.36
N GLU A 192 -2.53 -16.69 5.79
CA GLU A 192 -1.79 -17.83 5.24
C GLU A 192 -0.85 -17.42 4.09
N PHE A 193 -1.22 -16.41 3.28
CA PHE A 193 -0.33 -15.86 2.25
C PHE A 193 0.89 -15.17 2.87
N MET A 194 0.71 -14.44 3.96
CA MET A 194 1.83 -13.77 4.66
C MET A 194 2.74 -14.77 5.36
N GLU A 195 2.19 -15.79 6.00
CA GLU A 195 2.93 -16.86 6.66
C GLU A 195 3.73 -17.72 5.68
N SER A 196 3.20 -17.89 4.46
CA SER A 196 3.86 -18.60 3.35
C SER A 196 4.77 -17.72 2.51
N TYR A 197 4.96 -16.45 2.86
CA TYR A 197 5.74 -15.46 2.09
C TYR A 197 5.21 -15.23 0.66
N GLU A 198 3.93 -15.49 0.40
CA GLU A 198 3.28 -15.28 -0.90
C GLU A 198 2.80 -13.84 -1.10
N TYR A 199 3.70 -12.88 -0.88
CA TYR A 199 3.38 -11.43 -0.90
C TYR A 199 2.90 -10.93 -2.27
N LYS A 200 3.36 -11.54 -3.37
CA LYS A 200 2.86 -11.20 -4.71
C LYS A 200 1.40 -11.60 -4.89
N LEU A 201 0.99 -12.76 -4.36
CA LEU A 201 -0.41 -13.19 -4.36
C LEU A 201 -1.26 -12.29 -3.46
N LEU A 202 -0.78 -11.99 -2.25
CA LEU A 202 -1.41 -11.02 -1.34
C LEU A 202 -1.64 -9.67 -2.03
N ALA A 203 -0.60 -9.10 -2.65
CA ALA A 203 -0.70 -7.84 -3.38
C ALA A 203 -1.70 -7.91 -4.53
N SER A 204 -1.73 -9.04 -5.25
CA SER A 204 -2.69 -9.28 -6.34
C SER A 204 -4.13 -9.37 -5.83
N MET A 205 -4.34 -9.99 -4.68
CA MET A 205 -5.64 -10.09 -4.03
C MET A 205 -6.15 -8.70 -3.61
N ILE A 206 -5.32 -7.90 -2.94
CA ILE A 206 -5.66 -6.54 -2.51
C ILE A 206 -6.04 -5.66 -3.70
N ILE A 207 -5.20 -5.60 -4.73
CA ILE A 207 -5.45 -4.72 -5.89
C ILE A 207 -6.67 -5.18 -6.71
N THR A 208 -6.92 -6.49 -6.78
CA THR A 208 -8.11 -7.03 -7.46
C THR A 208 -9.40 -6.60 -6.76
N ALA A 209 -9.44 -6.66 -5.44
CA ALA A 209 -10.55 -6.14 -4.65
C ALA A 209 -10.65 -4.61 -4.81
N LYS A 210 -9.55 -3.89 -4.58
CA LYS A 210 -9.52 -2.42 -4.58
C LYS A 210 -10.03 -1.81 -5.89
N LYS A 211 -9.74 -2.40 -7.02
CA LYS A 211 -10.23 -1.96 -8.34
C LYS A 211 -11.75 -2.04 -8.51
N GLN A 212 -12.45 -2.79 -7.68
CA GLN A 212 -13.90 -2.90 -7.70
C GLN A 212 -14.59 -1.99 -6.66
N ILE A 213 -13.82 -1.38 -5.76
CA ILE A 213 -14.31 -0.62 -4.61
C ILE A 213 -14.34 0.87 -4.94
N PRO A 214 -15.48 1.55 -4.85
CA PRO A 214 -15.56 3.01 -4.95
C PRO A 214 -14.68 3.72 -3.93
N ASN A 215 -14.20 4.92 -4.27
CA ASN A 215 -13.24 5.65 -3.43
C ASN A 215 -13.80 6.05 -2.05
N ASN A 216 -15.10 6.17 -1.89
CA ASN A 216 -15.74 6.50 -0.62
C ASN A 216 -15.94 5.30 0.31
N ILE A 217 -15.61 4.09 -0.13
CA ILE A 217 -15.71 2.86 0.68
C ILE A 217 -14.33 2.49 1.19
N PRO A 218 -14.10 2.43 2.51
CA PRO A 218 -12.86 1.95 3.10
C PRO A 218 -12.68 0.44 2.93
N LEU A 219 -11.41 0.01 2.93
CA LEU A 219 -11.02 -1.40 2.87
C LEU A 219 -10.22 -1.78 4.10
N HIS A 220 -10.69 -2.77 4.83
CA HIS A 220 -9.99 -3.44 5.92
C HIS A 220 -9.24 -4.67 5.40
N LEU A 221 -8.05 -4.94 5.91
CA LEU A 221 -7.26 -6.15 5.62
C LEU A 221 -7.05 -6.93 6.90
N PHE A 222 -7.61 -8.14 7.00
CA PHE A 222 -7.44 -8.98 8.17
C PHE A 222 -6.01 -9.48 8.35
N GLY A 223 -5.57 -9.60 9.61
CA GLY A 223 -4.33 -10.26 10.00
C GLY A 223 -3.02 -9.59 9.58
N ALA A 224 -3.05 -8.39 9.01
CA ALA A 224 -1.87 -7.68 8.52
C ALA A 224 -1.30 -6.73 9.57
N GLY A 225 -0.32 -7.18 10.35
CA GLY A 225 0.21 -6.40 11.48
C GLY A 225 1.73 -6.31 11.55
N HIS A 226 2.46 -6.73 10.53
CA HIS A 226 3.91 -6.63 10.53
C HIS A 226 4.37 -5.36 9.80
N PRO A 227 5.36 -4.60 10.32
CA PRO A 227 5.90 -3.39 9.68
C PRO A 227 6.36 -3.56 8.23
N LEU A 228 6.76 -4.76 7.82
CA LEU A 228 7.12 -5.06 6.43
C LEU A 228 5.93 -4.99 5.47
N THR A 229 4.74 -5.41 5.90
CA THR A 229 3.57 -5.57 5.03
C THR A 229 2.66 -4.35 5.02
N ILE A 230 2.69 -3.54 6.09
CA ILE A 230 1.84 -2.36 6.25
C ILE A 230 1.99 -1.36 5.09
N PRO A 231 3.21 -0.92 4.69
CA PRO A 231 3.36 0.03 3.59
C PRO A 231 2.84 -0.53 2.26
N LEU A 232 3.05 -1.82 1.98
CA LEU A 232 2.54 -2.49 0.80
C LEU A 232 1.01 -2.49 0.78
N ALA A 233 0.37 -2.92 1.87
CA ALA A 233 -1.08 -2.98 1.98
C ALA A 233 -1.72 -1.59 1.80
N VAL A 234 -1.16 -0.57 2.45
CA VAL A 234 -1.63 0.81 2.33
C VAL A 234 -1.44 1.35 0.91
N ALA A 235 -0.29 1.15 0.29
CA ALA A 235 -0.04 1.60 -1.08
C ALA A 235 -0.96 0.95 -2.11
N LEU A 236 -1.46 -0.27 -1.83
CA LEU A 236 -2.47 -0.97 -2.62
C LEU A 236 -3.91 -0.58 -2.27
N GLY A 237 -4.11 0.23 -1.22
CA GLY A 237 -5.39 0.88 -0.91
C GLY A 237 -6.15 0.32 0.28
N CYS A 238 -5.49 -0.41 1.20
CA CYS A 238 -6.06 -0.75 2.50
C CYS A 238 -6.04 0.47 3.43
N ASP A 239 -7.13 0.69 4.15
CA ASP A 239 -7.33 1.83 5.06
C ASP A 239 -7.18 1.43 6.52
N THR A 240 -7.59 0.21 6.89
CA THR A 240 -7.42 -0.36 8.22
C THR A 240 -6.92 -1.79 8.12
N PHE A 241 -6.23 -2.26 9.15
CA PHE A 241 -5.71 -3.62 9.21
C PHE A 241 -5.50 -4.02 10.67
N ASP A 242 -5.85 -5.26 11.00
CA ASP A 242 -5.72 -5.80 12.34
C ASP A 242 -4.65 -6.88 12.43
N SER A 243 -4.18 -7.13 13.61
CA SER A 243 -3.43 -8.35 13.93
C SER A 243 -3.26 -8.57 15.42
N ALA A 244 -3.18 -9.85 15.81
CA ALA A 244 -2.71 -10.28 17.11
C ALA A 244 -1.18 -10.50 17.15
N SER A 245 -0.44 -10.16 16.09
CA SER A 245 1.01 -10.43 15.97
C SER A 245 1.82 -9.85 17.14
N TYR A 246 1.44 -8.68 17.65
CA TYR A 246 2.16 -8.03 18.75
C TYR A 246 2.25 -8.93 19.99
N ILE A 247 1.19 -9.66 20.32
CA ILE A 247 1.11 -10.55 21.49
C ILE A 247 1.51 -11.99 21.15
N LEU A 248 1.13 -12.48 19.96
CA LEU A 248 1.50 -13.84 19.54
C LEU A 248 3.00 -13.98 19.40
N TYR A 249 3.68 -13.02 18.80
CA TYR A 249 5.14 -12.99 18.70
C TYR A 249 5.79 -12.86 20.06
N ALA A 250 5.26 -12.03 20.96
CA ALA A 250 5.79 -11.88 22.31
C ALA A 250 5.74 -13.18 23.12
N LYS A 251 4.69 -14.00 22.96
CA LYS A 251 4.57 -15.33 23.59
C LYS A 251 5.68 -16.30 23.17
N HIS A 252 6.26 -16.07 21.99
CA HIS A 252 7.38 -16.86 21.43
C HIS A 252 8.70 -16.09 21.50
N ASP A 253 8.84 -15.13 22.41
CA ASP A 253 10.02 -14.31 22.60
C ASP A 253 10.50 -13.59 21.31
N ARG A 254 9.58 -13.27 20.40
CA ARG A 254 9.87 -12.62 19.13
C ARG A 254 9.64 -11.11 19.23
N TYR A 255 10.69 -10.39 18.93
CA TYR A 255 10.77 -8.93 18.93
C TYR A 255 10.59 -8.42 17.50
N ILE A 256 9.62 -7.54 17.28
CA ILE A 256 9.33 -6.94 15.95
C ILE A 256 10.28 -5.76 15.73
N GLU A 257 11.05 -5.83 14.66
CA GLU A 257 11.86 -4.74 14.16
C GLU A 257 11.18 -4.07 12.94
N GLU A 258 11.79 -3.05 12.42
CA GLU A 258 11.24 -2.29 11.29
C GLU A 258 11.13 -3.12 10.01
N ASP A 259 12.07 -4.05 9.81
CA ASP A 259 12.26 -4.83 8.59
C ASP A 259 12.28 -6.35 8.79
N LYS A 260 12.16 -6.82 10.04
CA LYS A 260 12.22 -8.26 10.38
C LYS A 260 11.63 -8.53 11.77
N THR A 261 11.63 -9.79 12.14
CA THR A 261 11.35 -10.26 13.51
C THR A 261 12.51 -11.09 13.98
N THR A 262 13.03 -10.79 15.18
CA THR A 262 14.21 -11.47 15.75
C THR A 262 13.84 -12.11 17.10
N HIS A 263 14.38 -13.28 17.43
CA HIS A 263 14.27 -13.81 18.78
C HIS A 263 15.04 -12.91 19.76
N LEU A 264 14.42 -12.59 20.89
CA LEU A 264 15.02 -11.69 21.87
C LEU A 264 16.39 -12.17 22.36
N ALA A 265 16.60 -13.50 22.42
CA ALA A 265 17.87 -14.09 22.80
C ALA A 265 19.04 -13.75 21.84
N ASP A 266 18.72 -13.45 20.58
CA ASP A 266 19.72 -13.12 19.56
C ASP A 266 20.01 -11.62 19.49
N ILE A 267 19.26 -10.78 20.23
CA ILE A 267 19.41 -9.33 20.25
C ILE A 267 20.41 -8.93 21.32
N LYS A 268 21.46 -8.22 20.93
CA LYS A 268 22.45 -7.63 21.84
C LYS A 268 22.16 -6.17 22.19
N TYR A 269 21.62 -5.42 21.23
CA TYR A 269 21.33 -3.98 21.35
C TYR A 269 19.94 -3.67 20.81
N PHE A 270 19.13 -2.95 21.59
CA PHE A 270 17.90 -2.39 21.08
C PHE A 270 18.18 -1.14 20.24
N SER A 271 17.67 -1.10 19.01
CA SER A 271 17.68 0.11 18.17
C SER A 271 16.44 0.99 18.37
N CYS A 272 15.42 0.48 19.06
CA CYS A 272 14.17 1.18 19.35
C CYS A 272 14.29 2.07 20.59
N LEU A 273 13.63 3.24 20.55
CA LEU A 273 13.58 4.19 21.66
C LEU A 273 12.22 4.20 22.40
N CYS A 274 11.44 3.13 22.32
CA CYS A 274 10.21 3.03 23.10
C CYS A 274 10.49 2.91 24.61
N GLU A 275 9.44 3.10 25.42
CA GLU A 275 9.55 3.07 26.88
C GLU A 275 10.08 1.74 27.46
N VAL A 276 10.01 0.66 26.71
CA VAL A 276 10.59 -0.63 27.11
C VAL A 276 12.09 -0.64 26.83
N CYS A 277 12.47 -0.34 25.59
CA CYS A 277 13.85 -0.47 25.11
C CYS A 277 14.81 0.56 25.71
N THR A 278 14.29 1.70 26.18
CA THR A 278 15.07 2.71 26.90
C THR A 278 15.31 2.37 28.37
N LYS A 279 14.43 1.55 28.96
CA LYS A 279 14.50 1.18 30.39
C LYS A 279 15.20 -0.15 30.65
N PHE A 280 15.20 -1.06 29.67
CA PHE A 280 15.70 -2.43 29.81
C PHE A 280 16.73 -2.77 28.73
N LYS A 281 17.62 -3.67 29.06
CA LYS A 281 18.49 -4.37 28.08
C LYS A 281 17.86 -5.70 27.68
N PRO A 282 18.21 -6.29 26.52
CA PRO A 282 17.63 -7.57 26.07
C PRO A 282 17.76 -8.68 27.12
N LYS A 283 18.92 -8.83 27.75
CA LYS A 283 19.16 -9.82 28.81
C LYS A 283 18.31 -9.62 30.05
N GLU A 284 18.01 -8.38 30.40
CA GLU A 284 17.16 -8.07 31.55
C GLU A 284 15.72 -8.50 31.29
N ILE A 285 15.18 -8.25 30.08
CA ILE A 285 13.85 -8.72 29.70
C ILE A 285 13.78 -10.26 29.68
N LEU A 286 14.83 -10.92 29.17
CA LEU A 286 14.89 -12.39 29.14
C LEU A 286 14.87 -13.02 30.55
N SER A 287 15.39 -12.32 31.56
CA SER A 287 15.41 -12.79 32.96
C SER A 287 14.12 -12.57 33.72
N LEU A 288 13.15 -11.83 33.17
CA LEU A 288 11.86 -11.58 33.80
C LEU A 288 11.01 -12.87 33.89
N LYS A 289 10.02 -12.88 34.79
CA LYS A 289 8.96 -13.89 34.79
C LYS A 289 8.24 -13.89 33.45
N SER A 290 7.72 -15.07 33.05
CA SER A 290 7.13 -15.25 31.72
C SER A 290 6.08 -14.20 31.36
N GLU A 291 5.16 -13.88 32.27
CA GLU A 291 4.10 -12.89 32.03
C GLU A 291 4.67 -11.47 31.83
N ASP A 292 5.56 -11.02 32.71
CA ASP A 292 6.21 -9.72 32.61
C ASP A 292 7.02 -9.60 31.33
N LYS A 293 7.75 -10.65 30.96
CA LYS A 293 8.51 -10.72 29.72
C LYS A 293 7.62 -10.55 28.50
N ILE A 294 6.54 -11.34 28.42
CA ILE A 294 5.56 -11.26 27.34
C ILE A 294 4.96 -9.84 27.27
N ASN A 295 4.58 -9.24 28.39
CA ASN A 295 4.02 -7.90 28.43
C ASN A 295 5.01 -6.84 27.91
N LYS A 296 6.31 -6.93 28.27
CA LYS A 296 7.32 -6.00 27.77
C LYS A 296 7.53 -6.14 26.27
N ILE A 297 7.67 -7.37 25.76
CA ILE A 297 7.84 -7.61 24.33
C ILE A 297 6.61 -7.18 23.54
N ALA A 298 5.40 -7.52 24.03
CA ALA A 298 4.14 -7.13 23.39
C ALA A 298 3.96 -5.60 23.32
N LEU A 299 4.32 -4.90 24.39
CA LEU A 299 4.26 -3.44 24.43
C LEU A 299 5.24 -2.82 23.41
N HIS A 300 6.50 -3.33 23.36
CA HIS A 300 7.44 -2.90 22.33
C HIS A 300 6.90 -3.18 20.93
N ASN A 301 6.37 -4.38 20.68
CA ASN A 301 5.83 -4.76 19.37
C ASN A 301 4.70 -3.82 18.92
N LEU A 302 3.82 -3.39 19.83
CA LEU A 302 2.80 -2.37 19.54
C LEU A 302 3.43 -1.02 19.16
N PHE A 303 4.49 -0.59 19.85
CA PHE A 303 5.22 0.64 19.48
C PHE A 303 5.86 0.54 18.09
N ALA A 304 6.45 -0.60 17.74
CA ALA A 304 7.05 -0.81 16.44
C ALA A 304 6.00 -0.72 15.30
N ILE A 305 4.85 -1.37 15.50
CA ILE A 305 3.74 -1.31 14.54
C ILE A 305 3.18 0.11 14.43
N LYS A 306 2.93 0.79 15.56
CA LYS A 306 2.43 2.18 15.56
C LYS A 306 3.38 3.12 14.83
N SER A 307 4.67 3.00 15.12
CA SER A 307 5.71 3.81 14.45
C SER A 307 5.69 3.62 12.94
N GLU A 308 5.48 2.40 12.45
CA GLU A 308 5.40 2.15 11.01
C GLU A 308 4.15 2.77 10.38
N VAL A 309 2.99 2.68 11.05
CA VAL A 309 1.76 3.33 10.59
C VAL A 309 1.94 4.83 10.47
N ASP A 310 2.58 5.47 11.46
CA ASP A 310 2.83 6.90 11.44
C ASP A 310 3.82 7.29 10.32
N LYS A 311 4.87 6.49 10.08
CA LYS A 311 5.78 6.68 8.94
C LYS A 311 5.06 6.59 7.60
N VAL A 312 4.11 5.66 7.46
CA VAL A 312 3.28 5.53 6.25
C VAL A 312 2.39 6.76 6.07
N LYS A 313 1.73 7.25 7.13
CA LYS A 313 0.95 8.50 7.06
C LYS A 313 1.81 9.67 6.62
N GLU A 314 2.98 9.86 7.25
CA GLU A 314 3.91 10.92 6.88
C GLU A 314 4.37 10.78 5.42
N SER A 315 4.63 9.56 4.96
CA SER A 315 5.01 9.30 3.56
C SER A 315 3.91 9.69 2.57
N ILE A 316 2.63 9.44 2.91
CA ILE A 316 1.49 9.88 2.10
C ILE A 316 1.42 11.42 2.06
N MET A 317 1.52 12.09 3.20
CA MET A 317 1.47 13.55 3.29
C MET A 317 2.61 14.21 2.50
N GLN A 318 3.78 13.61 2.50
CA GLN A 318 4.95 14.10 1.79
C GLN A 318 4.97 13.71 0.29
N GLY A 319 4.04 12.85 -0.16
CA GLY A 319 4.03 12.32 -1.52
C GLY A 319 5.19 11.35 -1.81
N ARG A 320 5.64 10.61 -0.80
CA ARG A 320 6.79 9.69 -0.84
C ARG A 320 6.44 8.25 -0.52
N LEU A 321 5.19 7.87 -0.67
CA LEU A 321 4.77 6.50 -0.38
C LEU A 321 5.46 5.48 -1.29
N TRP A 322 5.73 5.82 -2.56
CA TRP A 322 6.49 4.97 -3.46
C TRP A 322 7.88 4.65 -2.90
N GLU A 323 8.65 5.68 -2.49
CA GLU A 323 9.98 5.53 -1.93
C GLU A 323 9.96 4.65 -0.68
N HIS A 324 8.98 4.86 0.21
CA HIS A 324 8.82 4.07 1.42
C HIS A 324 8.54 2.59 1.12
N VAL A 325 7.59 2.31 0.23
CA VAL A 325 7.25 0.95 -0.19
C VAL A 325 8.45 0.26 -0.84
N MET A 326 9.14 0.94 -1.76
CA MET A 326 10.32 0.37 -2.43
C MET A 326 11.46 0.06 -1.46
N MET A 327 11.66 0.87 -0.44
CA MET A 327 12.64 0.59 0.62
C MET A 327 12.25 -0.66 1.42
N LYS A 328 10.98 -0.79 1.83
CA LYS A 328 10.47 -1.95 2.56
C LYS A 328 10.49 -3.23 1.74
N MET A 329 10.13 -3.17 0.46
CA MET A 329 10.19 -4.33 -0.42
C MET A 329 11.59 -4.94 -0.52
N ARG A 330 12.65 -4.12 -0.42
CA ARG A 330 14.04 -4.61 -0.47
C ARG A 330 14.51 -5.33 0.80
N ALA A 331 13.72 -5.29 1.87
CA ALA A 331 14.04 -6.03 3.08
C ALA A 331 13.89 -7.56 2.93
N HIS A 332 13.08 -8.03 1.96
CA HIS A 332 12.91 -9.46 1.70
C HIS A 332 12.71 -9.76 0.22
N PRO A 333 13.42 -10.75 -0.39
CA PRO A 333 13.30 -11.07 -1.82
C PRO A 333 11.87 -11.37 -2.27
N LYS A 334 11.14 -12.17 -1.50
CA LYS A 334 9.73 -12.51 -1.81
C LYS A 334 8.80 -11.31 -1.73
N LEU A 335 9.08 -10.36 -0.85
CA LEU A 335 8.32 -9.11 -0.78
C LEU A 335 8.61 -8.23 -2.00
N PHE A 336 9.87 -8.23 -2.48
CA PHE A 336 10.24 -7.50 -3.69
C PHE A 336 9.52 -7.99 -4.96
N GLU A 337 9.18 -9.27 -5.05
CA GLU A 337 8.40 -9.82 -6.16
C GLU A 337 7.02 -9.13 -6.32
N ALA A 338 6.49 -8.49 -5.26
CA ALA A 338 5.23 -7.76 -5.33
C ALA A 338 5.31 -6.48 -6.20
N ILE A 339 6.52 -6.02 -6.59
CA ILE A 339 6.68 -4.90 -7.53
C ILE A 339 6.00 -5.17 -8.87
N ASP A 340 5.94 -6.44 -9.30
CA ASP A 340 5.26 -6.84 -10.52
C ASP A 340 3.77 -6.45 -10.52
N VAL A 341 3.16 -6.40 -9.34
CA VAL A 341 1.75 -6.01 -9.20
C VAL A 341 1.58 -4.52 -9.47
N PHE A 342 2.52 -3.68 -9.01
CA PHE A 342 2.52 -2.24 -9.32
C PHE A 342 2.72 -2.00 -10.81
N ILE A 343 3.68 -2.68 -11.42
CA ILE A 343 3.99 -2.57 -12.86
C ILE A 343 2.77 -2.96 -13.71
N LYS A 344 2.15 -4.12 -13.43
CA LYS A 344 0.99 -4.62 -14.15
C LYS A 344 -0.27 -3.79 -13.98
N ASN A 345 -0.34 -3.00 -12.90
CA ASN A 345 -1.50 -2.17 -12.57
C ASN A 345 -1.18 -0.66 -12.62
N SER A 346 -0.17 -0.28 -13.40
CA SER A 346 0.32 1.10 -13.49
C SER A 346 -0.78 2.10 -13.87
N ASP A 347 -1.72 1.74 -14.74
CA ASP A 347 -2.85 2.59 -15.12
C ASP A 347 -3.78 2.89 -13.93
N PHE A 348 -3.99 1.92 -13.04
CA PHE A 348 -4.76 2.13 -11.83
C PHE A 348 -4.07 3.16 -10.93
N PHE A 349 -2.77 2.99 -10.67
CA PHE A 349 -2.02 3.93 -9.83
C PHE A 349 -1.90 5.32 -10.48
N LEU A 350 -1.84 5.39 -11.81
CA LEU A 350 -1.90 6.66 -12.54
C LEU A 350 -3.20 7.43 -12.28
N SER A 351 -4.31 6.73 -12.07
CA SER A 351 -5.61 7.33 -11.79
C SER A 351 -5.80 7.75 -10.33
N THR A 352 -5.09 7.13 -9.39
CA THR A 352 -5.24 7.35 -7.94
C THR A 352 -4.16 8.25 -7.33
N THR A 353 -3.01 8.41 -8.01
CA THR A 353 -1.89 9.22 -7.53
C THR A 353 -2.08 10.70 -7.92
N PRO A 354 -1.80 11.66 -7.02
CA PRO A 354 -1.79 13.08 -7.37
C PRO A 354 -0.81 13.39 -8.50
N LYS A 355 -1.25 14.19 -9.48
CA LYS A 355 -0.44 14.53 -10.66
C LYS A 355 0.77 15.42 -10.31
N PHE A 356 0.68 16.16 -9.24
CA PHE A 356 1.72 17.07 -8.76
C PHE A 356 1.99 16.81 -7.28
N LYS A 357 3.27 16.86 -6.92
CA LYS A 357 3.74 16.75 -5.55
C LYS A 357 4.61 17.96 -5.18
N LYS A 358 4.59 18.37 -3.92
CA LYS A 358 5.36 19.54 -3.46
C LYS A 358 6.88 19.30 -3.45
N ARG A 359 7.31 18.04 -3.47
CA ARG A 359 8.73 17.65 -3.33
C ARG A 359 9.21 16.92 -4.58
N ALA A 360 10.52 16.94 -4.80
CA ALA A 360 11.17 16.15 -5.82
C ALA A 360 10.94 14.65 -5.58
N ILE A 361 10.74 13.89 -6.66
CA ILE A 361 10.74 12.43 -6.61
C ILE A 361 12.18 11.91 -6.67
N PHE A 362 12.41 10.77 -6.03
CA PHE A 362 13.69 10.08 -6.08
C PHE A 362 13.62 8.87 -7.00
N LEU A 363 14.63 8.74 -7.85
CA LEU A 363 14.74 7.69 -8.86
C LEU A 363 16.03 6.91 -8.58
N PHE A 364 15.92 5.71 -8.06
CA PHE A 364 17.08 4.90 -7.64
C PHE A 364 17.40 3.76 -8.60
N SER A 365 16.37 3.12 -9.14
CA SER A 365 16.49 1.86 -9.87
C SER A 365 15.49 1.78 -11.02
N LYS A 366 15.68 0.83 -11.92
CA LYS A 366 14.88 0.69 -13.14
C LYS A 366 13.36 0.57 -12.88
N GLU A 367 12.96 0.07 -11.72
CA GLU A 367 11.55 -0.03 -11.34
C GLU A 367 10.88 1.34 -11.25
N ASP A 368 11.64 2.40 -10.95
CA ASP A 368 11.10 3.75 -10.83
C ASP A 368 10.58 4.33 -12.15
N GLN A 369 10.90 3.72 -13.31
CA GLN A 369 10.29 4.10 -14.59
C GLN A 369 8.76 3.88 -14.62
N TYR A 370 8.23 3.01 -13.73
CA TYR A 370 6.82 2.70 -13.63
C TYR A 370 6.08 3.54 -12.58
N ARG A 371 6.75 4.51 -11.98
CA ARG A 371 6.09 5.46 -11.07
C ARG A 371 4.96 6.20 -11.78
N PRO A 372 3.80 6.39 -11.12
CA PRO A 372 2.68 7.10 -11.74
C PRO A 372 3.04 8.50 -12.26
N GLU A 373 3.88 9.24 -11.54
CA GLU A 373 4.32 10.58 -11.94
C GLU A 373 5.14 10.55 -13.23
N ILE A 374 6.02 9.54 -13.36
CA ILE A 374 6.82 9.33 -14.59
C ILE A 374 5.90 9.00 -15.77
N LEU A 375 4.99 8.04 -15.58
CA LEU A 375 4.04 7.63 -16.62
C LEU A 375 3.11 8.78 -17.03
N ALA A 376 2.65 9.61 -16.08
CA ALA A 376 1.86 10.80 -16.37
C ALA A 376 2.63 11.77 -17.29
N TYR A 377 3.86 12.07 -16.95
CA TYR A 377 4.75 12.94 -17.75
C TYR A 377 5.00 12.36 -19.15
N GLN A 378 5.33 11.09 -19.22
CA GLN A 378 5.57 10.41 -20.50
C GLN A 378 4.33 10.44 -21.40
N ASN A 379 3.13 10.36 -20.84
CA ASN A 379 1.88 10.51 -21.61
C ASN A 379 1.71 11.92 -22.20
N ILE A 380 2.30 12.95 -21.58
CA ILE A 380 2.38 14.30 -22.15
C ILE A 380 3.38 14.30 -23.30
N VAL A 381 4.58 13.78 -23.09
CA VAL A 381 5.65 13.71 -24.11
C VAL A 381 5.19 12.93 -25.35
N LYS A 382 4.52 11.80 -25.19
CA LYS A 382 3.95 11.00 -26.28
C LYS A 382 2.95 11.75 -27.16
N LYS A 383 2.40 12.87 -26.66
CA LYS A 383 1.45 13.74 -27.41
C LYS A 383 2.12 14.96 -28.02
N PHE A 384 3.36 15.23 -27.66
CA PHE A 384 4.10 16.42 -28.13
C PHE A 384 4.29 16.39 -29.65
N LYS A 385 4.07 17.56 -30.29
CA LYS A 385 4.26 17.77 -31.72
C LYS A 385 5.05 19.04 -31.97
N THR A 386 5.95 18.98 -32.93
CA THR A 386 6.71 20.14 -33.41
C THR A 386 6.73 20.17 -34.94
N ARG A 387 6.87 21.37 -35.53
CA ARG A 387 7.05 21.59 -36.95
C ARG A 387 8.52 21.76 -37.32
N LYS A 388 9.43 21.74 -36.34
CA LYS A 388 10.87 21.93 -36.50
C LYS A 388 11.47 20.74 -37.25
N LYS A 389 12.41 21.04 -38.16
CA LYS A 389 13.01 20.04 -39.05
C LYS A 389 14.33 19.44 -38.53
N SER A 390 14.93 20.07 -37.57
CA SER A 390 16.14 19.59 -36.93
C SER A 390 15.90 19.34 -35.44
N ILE A 391 16.56 18.35 -34.88
CA ILE A 391 16.46 18.05 -33.44
C ILE A 391 17.87 17.92 -32.84
N VAL A 392 18.07 18.47 -31.66
CA VAL A 392 19.26 18.28 -30.81
C VAL A 392 18.82 17.47 -29.59
N ILE A 393 19.50 16.35 -29.32
CA ILE A 393 19.25 15.54 -28.13
C ILE A 393 20.52 15.44 -27.29
N THR A 394 20.47 15.87 -26.04
CA THR A 394 21.56 15.78 -25.07
C THR A 394 21.09 15.15 -23.77
N LYS A 395 22.05 14.64 -22.98
CA LYS A 395 21.74 14.13 -21.63
C LYS A 395 21.20 15.27 -20.77
N ASN A 396 20.20 14.99 -19.94
CA ASN A 396 19.68 16.00 -19.03
C ASN A 396 20.73 16.40 -17.99
N THR A 397 20.77 17.69 -17.66
CA THR A 397 21.73 18.29 -16.73
C THR A 397 21.24 18.23 -15.30
N SER A 398 22.09 18.54 -14.32
CA SER A 398 21.71 18.72 -12.92
C SER A 398 20.89 19.99 -12.70
N THR A 399 21.05 20.99 -13.59
CA THR A 399 20.30 22.26 -13.52
C THR A 399 18.86 22.03 -14.01
N LYS A 400 17.89 22.45 -13.21
CA LYS A 400 16.46 22.34 -13.51
C LYS A 400 15.76 23.67 -13.24
N PRO A 401 14.90 24.09 -14.15
CA PRO A 401 14.64 23.51 -15.47
C PRO A 401 15.84 23.58 -16.40
N ALA A 402 15.89 22.69 -17.40
CA ALA A 402 17.05 22.47 -18.25
C ALA A 402 17.48 23.70 -19.08
N TYR A 403 16.55 24.61 -19.40
CA TYR A 403 16.87 25.83 -20.17
C TYR A 403 17.71 26.85 -19.38
N LEU A 404 17.86 26.68 -18.05
CA LEU A 404 18.75 27.51 -17.24
C LEU A 404 20.21 26.97 -17.22
N SER A 405 20.45 25.82 -17.84
CA SER A 405 21.78 25.19 -17.82
C SER A 405 22.77 25.91 -18.75
N SER A 406 24.06 25.91 -18.36
CA SER A 406 25.17 26.41 -19.19
C SER A 406 25.28 25.63 -20.51
N GLU A 407 24.98 24.33 -20.49
CA GLU A 407 24.93 23.46 -21.64
C GLU A 407 23.91 23.93 -22.68
N TYR A 408 22.69 24.26 -22.22
CA TYR A 408 21.67 24.82 -23.12
C TYR A 408 22.09 26.16 -23.70
N MET A 409 22.62 27.07 -22.87
CA MET A 409 23.06 28.39 -23.34
C MET A 409 24.17 28.27 -24.38
N SER A 410 25.11 27.34 -24.21
CA SER A 410 26.14 27.05 -25.18
C SER A 410 25.56 26.49 -26.50
N MET A 411 24.61 25.56 -26.43
CA MET A 411 23.94 25.02 -27.62
C MET A 411 23.11 26.08 -28.32
N LYS A 412 22.36 26.91 -27.59
CA LYS A 412 21.58 28.01 -28.16
C LYS A 412 22.48 28.95 -29.00
N LYS A 413 23.66 29.32 -28.49
CA LYS A 413 24.66 30.10 -29.23
C LYS A 413 25.15 29.37 -30.47
N LYS A 414 25.48 28.06 -30.39
CA LYS A 414 25.98 27.25 -31.52
C LYS A 414 24.98 27.16 -32.67
N PHE A 415 23.70 27.09 -32.37
CA PHE A 415 22.62 27.00 -33.36
C PHE A 415 22.05 28.37 -33.76
N LYS A 416 22.60 29.49 -33.27
CA LYS A 416 22.26 30.89 -33.63
C LYS A 416 20.75 31.14 -33.62
N GLU A 417 20.06 30.73 -32.56
CA GLU A 417 18.61 30.89 -32.40
C GLU A 417 17.77 30.38 -33.60
N ASN A 418 18.26 29.36 -34.31
CA ASN A 418 17.56 28.81 -35.45
C ASN A 418 16.21 28.23 -35.01
N GLU A 419 15.12 28.92 -35.36
CA GLU A 419 13.76 28.53 -35.05
C GLU A 419 13.37 27.15 -35.55
N SER A 420 14.10 26.61 -36.53
CA SER A 420 13.94 25.29 -37.11
C SER A 420 14.55 24.14 -36.26
N VAL A 421 15.16 24.43 -35.09
CA VAL A 421 15.80 23.42 -34.23
C VAL A 421 14.97 23.13 -32.97
N GLN A 422 14.56 21.88 -32.80
CA GLN A 422 13.97 21.39 -31.57
C GLN A 422 15.06 21.00 -30.58
N PHE A 423 15.10 21.64 -29.44
CA PHE A 423 15.97 21.23 -28.35
C PHE A 423 15.27 20.20 -27.46
N CYS A 424 15.91 19.08 -27.22
CA CYS A 424 15.46 18.03 -26.34
C CYS A 424 16.58 17.57 -25.43
N TYR A 425 16.22 17.22 -24.23
CA TYR A 425 17.04 16.43 -23.33
C TYR A 425 16.54 15.01 -23.29
N TYR A 426 17.32 14.11 -22.74
CA TYR A 426 16.81 12.79 -22.39
C TYR A 426 17.20 12.42 -20.96
N ASN A 427 16.33 11.66 -20.35
CA ASN A 427 16.54 11.02 -19.05
C ASN A 427 16.04 9.58 -19.15
N PRO A 428 16.78 8.56 -18.66
CA PRO A 428 16.39 7.16 -18.79
C PRO A 428 14.96 6.87 -18.29
N PHE A 429 14.52 7.53 -17.22
CA PHE A 429 13.19 7.36 -16.64
C PHE A 429 12.12 8.19 -17.35
N LEU A 430 12.40 9.45 -17.63
CA LEU A 430 11.42 10.40 -18.18
C LEU A 430 11.24 10.28 -19.69
N GLY A 431 12.21 9.69 -20.39
CA GLY A 431 12.23 9.63 -21.84
C GLY A 431 12.87 10.85 -22.46
N ILE A 432 12.40 11.25 -23.66
CA ILE A 432 12.77 12.49 -24.32
C ILE A 432 12.03 13.65 -23.65
N ILE A 433 12.76 14.70 -23.32
CA ILE A 433 12.24 15.90 -22.65
C ILE A 433 12.37 17.06 -23.62
N PRO A 434 11.33 17.43 -24.40
CA PRO A 434 11.33 18.69 -25.15
C PRO A 434 11.57 19.88 -24.21
N LEU A 435 12.33 20.87 -24.67
CA LEU A 435 12.65 22.04 -23.85
C LEU A 435 11.38 22.69 -23.29
N GLU A 436 10.34 22.76 -24.08
CA GLU A 436 9.03 23.33 -23.77
C GLU A 436 8.28 22.57 -22.64
N LEU A 437 8.68 21.32 -22.37
CA LEU A 437 8.11 20.48 -21.31
C LEU A 437 9.05 20.31 -20.10
N SER A 438 10.21 20.99 -20.11
CA SER A 438 11.25 20.81 -19.07
C SER A 438 10.85 21.39 -17.71
N ASP A 439 9.86 22.31 -17.66
CA ASP A 439 9.29 22.88 -16.45
C ASP A 439 8.18 22.03 -15.82
N ILE A 440 7.63 21.09 -16.59
CA ILE A 440 6.53 20.28 -16.13
C ILE A 440 7.03 19.24 -15.12
N TYR A 441 6.32 19.13 -13.99
CA TYR A 441 6.58 18.08 -13.01
C TYR A 441 6.38 16.68 -13.64
N PRO A 442 7.26 15.70 -13.39
CA PRO A 442 8.41 15.74 -12.49
C PRO A 442 9.73 16.13 -13.20
N ALA A 443 9.76 16.50 -14.49
CA ALA A 443 10.98 16.83 -15.19
C ALA A 443 11.79 17.97 -14.56
N SER A 444 11.09 18.90 -13.88
CA SER A 444 11.70 19.99 -13.12
C SER A 444 12.05 19.64 -11.67
N HIS A 445 11.55 18.51 -11.12
CA HIS A 445 11.63 18.18 -9.69
C HIS A 445 11.90 16.69 -9.46
N TYR A 446 13.09 16.21 -9.80
CA TYR A 446 13.54 14.84 -9.46
C TYR A 446 15.02 14.84 -9.10
N GLU A 447 15.41 13.80 -8.36
CA GLU A 447 16.81 13.47 -8.10
C GLU A 447 17.10 12.02 -8.49
N MET A 448 18.29 11.78 -9.01
CA MET A 448 18.74 10.45 -9.42
C MET A 448 20.26 10.32 -9.25
N PRO A 449 20.78 9.09 -9.05
CA PRO A 449 22.21 8.87 -8.96
C PRO A 449 22.89 9.14 -10.33
N ARG A 450 24.17 9.49 -10.30
CA ARG A 450 25.03 9.63 -11.48
C ARG A 450 25.50 8.25 -11.97
N SER A 451 24.57 7.31 -12.14
CA SER A 451 24.88 5.95 -12.58
C SER A 451 24.77 5.82 -14.10
N ASN A 452 25.51 4.87 -14.67
CA ASN A 452 25.30 4.45 -16.04
C ASN A 452 24.16 3.43 -16.07
N PHE A 453 23.04 3.84 -16.64
CA PHE A 453 21.90 2.95 -16.88
C PHE A 453 22.05 2.27 -18.23
N MET A 454 21.67 1.00 -18.29
CA MET A 454 21.68 0.26 -19.55
C MET A 454 20.37 0.52 -20.30
N PRO A 455 20.41 0.82 -21.62
CA PRO A 455 19.19 1.13 -22.38
C PRO A 455 18.15 0.03 -22.35
N GLU A 456 18.56 -1.23 -22.28
CA GLU A 456 17.74 -2.43 -22.29
C GLU A 456 16.87 -2.54 -21.01
N ASP A 457 17.29 -1.91 -19.92
CA ASP A 457 16.54 -1.87 -18.66
C ASP A 457 15.35 -0.90 -18.68
N PHE A 458 15.20 -0.10 -19.75
CA PHE A 458 14.20 0.97 -19.83
C PHE A 458 13.22 0.80 -21.00
N PRO A 459 12.37 -0.26 -20.99
CA PRO A 459 11.38 -0.47 -22.04
C PRO A 459 10.38 0.69 -22.16
N VAL A 460 10.10 1.40 -21.06
CA VAL A 460 9.21 2.56 -21.08
C VAL A 460 9.84 3.73 -21.85
N PHE A 461 11.17 3.91 -21.75
CA PHE A 461 11.89 4.88 -22.59
C PHE A 461 11.71 4.57 -24.06
N THR A 462 11.84 3.30 -24.47
CA THR A 462 11.64 2.85 -25.86
C THR A 462 10.27 3.27 -26.37
N GLN A 463 9.21 3.04 -25.58
CA GLN A 463 7.87 3.44 -25.96
C GLN A 463 7.69 4.95 -26.15
N VAL A 464 8.34 5.76 -25.30
CA VAL A 464 8.31 7.23 -25.43
C VAL A 464 9.07 7.68 -26.65
N TRP A 465 10.23 7.07 -26.91
CA TRP A 465 11.08 7.33 -28.08
C TRP A 465 10.33 7.07 -29.38
N ASP A 466 9.75 5.89 -29.53
CA ASP A 466 9.01 5.50 -30.72
C ASP A 466 7.79 6.39 -30.95
N ALA A 467 7.03 6.68 -29.88
CA ALA A 467 5.86 7.55 -29.96
C ALA A 467 6.23 9.01 -30.32
N PHE A 468 7.36 9.49 -29.83
CA PHE A 468 7.84 10.85 -30.14
C PHE A 468 8.28 10.96 -31.61
N PHE A 469 9.08 10.03 -32.10
CA PHE A 469 9.58 10.05 -33.51
C PHE A 469 8.51 9.65 -34.52
N SER A 470 7.50 8.89 -34.15
CA SER A 470 6.36 8.61 -35.04
C SER A 470 5.47 9.84 -35.33
N LYS A 471 5.49 10.83 -34.44
CA LYS A 471 4.67 12.05 -34.54
C LYS A 471 5.42 13.28 -35.03
N ASN A 472 6.73 13.23 -35.04
CA ASN A 472 7.61 14.34 -35.35
C ASN A 472 8.64 13.94 -36.42
N ASN A 473 8.59 14.59 -37.58
CA ASN A 473 9.50 14.30 -38.70
C ASN A 473 10.69 15.25 -38.71
N PHE A 474 11.87 14.70 -38.54
CA PHE A 474 13.13 15.45 -38.56
C PHE A 474 14.02 15.01 -39.73
N ASP A 475 14.64 15.99 -40.38
CA ASP A 475 15.63 15.77 -41.46
C ASP A 475 17.03 15.56 -40.88
N VAL A 476 17.34 16.23 -39.75
CA VAL A 476 18.66 16.20 -39.12
C VAL A 476 18.56 15.97 -37.61
N LEU A 477 19.32 15.00 -37.11
CA LEU A 477 19.50 14.72 -35.69
C LEU A 477 20.93 15.04 -35.24
N TYR A 478 21.08 15.89 -34.23
CA TYR A 478 22.34 16.22 -33.57
C TYR A 478 22.42 15.51 -32.21
N ILE A 479 23.47 14.72 -31.98
CA ILE A 479 23.71 13.97 -30.74
C ILE A 479 25.18 14.02 -30.32
N SER A 480 25.47 13.71 -29.03
CA SER A 480 26.84 13.48 -28.58
C SER A 480 27.39 12.14 -29.11
N LYS A 481 28.63 12.18 -29.64
CA LYS A 481 29.36 10.98 -30.08
C LYS A 481 29.74 10.08 -28.89
N LYS A 482 29.90 10.63 -27.70
CA LYS A 482 30.40 9.96 -26.50
C LYS A 482 29.29 9.33 -25.63
N ASP A 483 28.05 9.46 -26.02
CA ASP A 483 26.90 9.00 -25.21
C ASP A 483 26.39 7.62 -25.67
N PRO A 484 26.73 6.53 -24.97
CA PRO A 484 26.34 5.17 -25.36
C PRO A 484 24.86 4.92 -25.24
N PHE A 485 24.16 5.54 -24.25
CA PHE A 485 22.73 5.35 -24.02
C PHE A 485 21.93 5.84 -25.24
N ILE A 486 22.12 7.09 -25.64
CA ILE A 486 21.37 7.63 -26.77
C ILE A 486 21.73 6.97 -28.10
N LYS A 487 22.99 6.54 -28.29
CA LYS A 487 23.41 5.80 -29.47
C LYS A 487 22.65 4.51 -29.69
N TYR A 488 22.29 3.83 -28.64
CA TYR A 488 21.45 2.62 -28.70
C TYR A 488 20.14 2.92 -29.41
N PHE A 489 19.42 3.95 -28.95
CA PHE A 489 18.11 4.33 -29.51
C PHE A 489 18.21 4.95 -30.91
N VAL A 490 19.27 5.68 -31.19
CA VAL A 490 19.49 6.25 -32.52
C VAL A 490 19.62 5.17 -33.60
N LYS A 491 20.10 3.97 -33.28
CA LYS A 491 20.14 2.86 -34.23
C LYS A 491 18.76 2.41 -34.68
N MET A 492 17.74 2.63 -33.88
CA MET A 492 16.33 2.27 -34.16
C MET A 492 15.61 3.28 -35.06
N LEU A 493 16.19 4.47 -35.27
CA LEU A 493 15.58 5.51 -36.11
C LEU A 493 15.66 5.18 -37.59
N PRO A 494 14.71 5.67 -38.42
CA PRO A 494 14.74 5.55 -39.87
C PRO A 494 16.08 6.05 -40.48
N LYS A 495 16.56 5.37 -41.52
CA LYS A 495 17.85 5.69 -42.16
C LYS A 495 17.86 7.05 -42.88
N ASN A 496 16.70 7.61 -43.22
CA ASN A 496 16.56 8.90 -43.91
C ASN A 496 16.90 10.10 -43.02
N ILE A 497 16.99 9.94 -41.70
CA ILE A 497 17.39 11.03 -40.79
C ILE A 497 18.91 11.19 -40.82
N LYS A 498 19.40 12.37 -41.28
CA LYS A 498 20.82 12.69 -41.30
C LYS A 498 21.38 12.88 -39.89
N ARG A 499 22.33 12.06 -39.47
CA ARG A 499 22.95 12.10 -38.16
C ARG A 499 24.19 12.98 -38.15
N LYS A 500 24.26 13.94 -37.24
CA LYS A 500 25.43 14.83 -37.02
C LYS A 500 25.86 14.74 -35.55
N PHE A 501 27.15 14.87 -35.32
CA PHE A 501 27.71 14.87 -33.97
C PHE A 501 27.91 16.29 -33.46
N LEU A 502 27.69 16.52 -32.19
CA LEU A 502 27.84 17.82 -31.51
C LEU A 502 29.32 18.15 -31.29
N GLU A 503 30.13 17.12 -31.00
CA GLU A 503 31.61 17.24 -30.90
C GLU A 503 32.24 17.09 -32.28
N LYS A 504 33.31 17.84 -32.49
CA LYS A 504 34.17 17.68 -33.67
C LYS A 504 35.10 16.47 -33.52
#